data_b68757e4a29a646d2bc30728a52b3c2a
#
_entry.id   b68757e4a29a646d2bc30728a52b3c2a
#
_cell.length_a   1.000
_cell.length_b   1.000
_cell.length_c   1.000
_cell.angle_alpha   90.00
_cell.angle_beta   90.00
_cell.angle_gamma   90.00
#
_symmetry.space_group_name_H-M   'P 1'
#
loop_
_entity.id
_entity.type
_entity.pdbx_description
1 polymer ?
#
loop_
_entity_poly.entity_id
_entity_poly.type
_entity_poly.pdbx_seq_one_letter_code
_entity_poly.pdbx_strand_id
1 'polypeptide(L)'
;ERQGLARLLPRLQGKLGLPRQARAAAPEIDRLDLCLAYPSEPCSVEWAVREHLEEPDCAVHYVENGLINSLFGLLCWEAIFAAIPGAFFHPFHSAPADLHSADFRQRRAALFEACLGRLEDGSYRDAIRCRYRDKFGLQSPFVYWELLGEELLEQALDCLPAAHLRAWFERLLEDIPGNRAGLPD
;
A
#
# COMPACT_ATOMS: atom_id res chain seq x y z
N GLU A 1 -12.10 13.83 1.14
CA GLU A 1 -13.49 14.31 0.99
C GLU A 1 -14.27 13.58 -0.11
N ARG A 2 -13.74 13.40 -1.35
CA ARG A 2 -14.45 12.73 -2.47
C ARG A 2 -14.84 11.30 -2.15
N GLN A 3 -13.99 10.52 -1.48
CA GLN A 3 -14.29 9.13 -1.12
C GLN A 3 -15.36 9.03 -0.03
N GLY A 4 -15.32 9.92 0.97
CA GLY A 4 -16.36 10.02 1.98
C GLY A 4 -17.73 10.32 1.36
N LEU A 5 -17.75 11.27 0.42
CA LEU A 5 -18.97 11.60 -0.33
C LEU A 5 -19.45 10.43 -1.20
N ALA A 6 -18.57 9.73 -1.88
CA ALA A 6 -18.91 8.55 -2.70
C ALA A 6 -19.54 7.42 -1.87
N ARG A 7 -19.11 7.25 -0.61
CA ARG A 7 -19.71 6.26 0.32
C ARG A 7 -21.06 6.69 0.89
N LEU A 8 -21.23 8.00 1.13
CA LEU A 8 -22.46 8.56 1.73
C LEU A 8 -23.57 8.78 0.70
N LEU A 9 -23.22 9.17 -0.53
CA LEU A 9 -24.17 9.52 -1.58
C LEU A 9 -25.22 8.43 -1.85
N PRO A 10 -24.89 7.15 -2.02
CA PRO A 10 -25.87 6.09 -2.26
C PRO A 10 -26.83 5.88 -1.07
N ARG A 11 -26.36 6.11 0.16
CA ARG A 11 -27.17 6.01 1.37
C ARG A 11 -28.16 7.17 1.47
N LEU A 12 -27.73 8.39 1.13
CA LEU A 12 -28.58 9.58 1.10
C LEU A 12 -29.62 9.49 -0.02
N GLN A 13 -29.23 9.06 -1.21
CA GLN A 13 -30.15 8.83 -2.33
C GLN A 13 -31.24 7.82 -1.95
N GLY A 14 -30.86 6.70 -1.30
CA GLY A 14 -31.83 5.71 -0.83
C GLY A 14 -32.83 6.28 0.21
N LYS A 15 -32.35 7.15 1.14
CA LYS A 15 -33.23 7.80 2.13
C LYS A 15 -34.17 8.84 1.51
N LEU A 16 -33.78 9.49 0.43
CA LEU A 16 -34.55 10.51 -0.26
C LEU A 16 -35.42 9.96 -1.39
N GLY A 17 -35.42 8.62 -1.60
CA GLY A 17 -36.19 8.02 -2.70
C GLY A 17 -35.67 8.37 -4.10
N LEU A 18 -34.43 8.89 -4.20
CA LEU A 18 -33.81 9.24 -5.48
C LEU A 18 -33.27 8.00 -6.19
N PRO A 19 -33.29 7.97 -7.53
CA PRO A 19 -32.73 6.87 -8.29
C PRO A 19 -31.24 6.72 -7.96
N ARG A 20 -30.84 5.48 -7.64
CA ARG A 20 -29.41 5.18 -7.41
C ARG A 20 -28.69 5.18 -8.72
N GLN A 21 -27.52 5.80 -8.76
CA GLN A 21 -26.61 5.68 -9.88
C GLN A 21 -26.25 4.20 -10.10
N ALA A 22 -26.40 3.71 -11.33
CA ALA A 22 -26.00 2.34 -11.67
C ALA A 22 -24.52 2.16 -11.29
N ARG A 23 -24.25 1.13 -10.49
CA ARG A 23 -22.87 0.76 -10.15
C ARG A 23 -22.23 0.25 -11.45
N ALA A 24 -21.02 0.72 -11.76
CA ALA A 24 -20.25 0.12 -12.84
C ALA A 24 -20.20 -1.40 -12.62
N ALA A 25 -20.35 -2.18 -13.70
CA ALA A 25 -20.21 -3.62 -13.60
C ALA A 25 -18.86 -3.94 -12.94
N ALA A 26 -18.88 -4.82 -11.94
CA ALA A 26 -17.64 -5.28 -11.36
C ALA A 26 -16.82 -5.99 -12.47
N PRO A 27 -15.51 -5.78 -12.54
CA PRO A 27 -14.67 -6.55 -13.45
C PRO A 27 -14.86 -8.04 -13.17
N GLU A 28 -14.83 -8.85 -14.21
CA GLU A 28 -14.79 -10.29 -14.06
C GLU A 28 -13.47 -10.65 -13.34
N ILE A 29 -13.60 -11.34 -12.22
CA ILE A 29 -12.46 -11.75 -11.38
C ILE A 29 -12.42 -13.25 -11.41
N ASP A 30 -11.27 -13.82 -11.77
CA ASP A 30 -11.03 -15.24 -11.65
C ASP A 30 -11.19 -15.67 -10.19
N ARG A 31 -12.02 -16.70 -9.98
CA ARG A 31 -12.31 -17.23 -8.66
C ARG A 31 -11.77 -18.64 -8.54
N LEU A 32 -10.95 -18.88 -7.54
CA LEU A 32 -10.46 -20.19 -7.16
C LEU A 32 -11.15 -20.61 -5.85
N ASP A 33 -11.97 -21.66 -5.92
CA ASP A 33 -12.59 -22.26 -4.74
C ASP A 33 -11.74 -23.46 -4.27
N LEU A 34 -11.11 -23.34 -3.09
CA LEU A 34 -10.27 -24.37 -2.50
C LEU A 34 -11.06 -25.14 -1.43
N CYS A 35 -10.96 -26.47 -1.46
CA CYS A 35 -11.46 -27.36 -0.42
C CYS A 35 -10.26 -28.02 0.27
N LEU A 36 -9.84 -27.45 1.39
CA LEU A 36 -8.67 -27.91 2.13
C LEU A 36 -9.08 -28.84 3.27
N ALA A 37 -8.22 -29.80 3.59
CA ALA A 37 -8.38 -30.58 4.82
C ALA A 37 -8.24 -29.67 6.05
N TYR A 38 -8.99 -29.96 7.11
CA TYR A 38 -8.85 -29.20 8.35
C TYR A 38 -7.44 -29.39 8.92
N PRO A 39 -6.72 -28.31 9.21
CA PRO A 39 -5.35 -28.41 9.68
C PRO A 39 -5.28 -29.13 11.02
N SER A 40 -4.22 -29.91 11.24
CA SER A 40 -3.99 -30.66 12.48
C SER A 40 -3.70 -29.75 13.68
N GLU A 41 -3.14 -28.57 13.41
CA GLU A 41 -2.90 -27.51 14.39
C GLU A 41 -3.71 -26.25 14.04
N PRO A 42 -4.22 -25.51 15.05
CA PRO A 42 -4.95 -24.26 14.80
C PRO A 42 -4.07 -23.26 14.05
N CYS A 43 -4.48 -22.89 12.83
CA CYS A 43 -3.84 -21.84 12.05
C CYS A 43 -4.90 -20.91 11.40
N SER A 44 -4.47 -19.75 10.90
CA SER A 44 -5.37 -18.89 10.15
C SER A 44 -5.70 -19.48 8.77
N VAL A 45 -6.83 -19.06 8.19
CA VAL A 45 -7.25 -19.50 6.86
C VAL A 45 -6.20 -19.12 5.81
N GLU A 46 -5.67 -17.90 5.93
CA GLU A 46 -4.64 -17.37 5.06
C GLU A 46 -3.37 -18.21 5.10
N TRP A 47 -2.98 -18.65 6.30
CA TRP A 47 -1.82 -19.53 6.47
C TRP A 47 -2.03 -20.90 5.81
N ALA A 48 -3.21 -21.51 6.00
CA ALA A 48 -3.55 -22.78 5.37
C ALA A 48 -3.57 -22.68 3.84
N VAL A 49 -4.08 -21.59 3.30
CA VAL A 49 -4.09 -21.32 1.86
C VAL A 49 -2.67 -21.10 1.34
N ARG A 50 -1.85 -20.32 2.05
CA ARG A 50 -0.44 -20.12 1.70
C ARG A 50 0.29 -21.45 1.59
N GLU A 51 0.21 -22.30 2.62
CA GLU A 51 0.87 -23.60 2.68
C GLU A 51 0.40 -24.54 1.55
N HIS A 52 -0.90 -24.46 1.20
CA HIS A 52 -1.44 -25.26 0.09
C HIS A 52 -0.98 -24.81 -1.30
N LEU A 53 -0.78 -23.49 -1.48
CA LEU A 53 -0.38 -22.92 -2.76
C LEU A 53 1.16 -22.84 -2.94
N GLU A 54 1.93 -23.05 -1.86
CA GLU A 54 3.38 -23.00 -1.91
C GLU A 54 3.94 -24.22 -2.65
N GLU A 55 4.76 -23.97 -3.68
CA GLU A 55 5.46 -24.99 -4.45
C GLU A 55 6.98 -24.73 -4.39
N PRO A 56 7.83 -25.75 -4.64
CA PRO A 56 9.29 -25.59 -4.53
C PRO A 56 9.86 -24.43 -5.36
N ASP A 57 9.24 -24.13 -6.50
CA ASP A 57 9.68 -23.08 -7.43
C ASP A 57 8.74 -21.88 -7.45
N CYS A 58 7.73 -21.84 -6.57
CA CYS A 58 6.73 -20.79 -6.51
C CYS A 58 6.42 -20.43 -5.05
N ALA A 59 7.18 -19.51 -4.50
CA ALA A 59 7.00 -19.03 -3.13
C ALA A 59 5.68 -18.24 -2.98
N VAL A 60 4.94 -18.52 -1.91
CA VAL A 60 3.72 -17.80 -1.55
C VAL A 60 3.93 -17.08 -0.23
N HIS A 61 3.73 -15.76 -0.23
CA HIS A 61 3.97 -14.90 0.92
C HIS A 61 2.65 -14.38 1.51
N TYR A 62 2.53 -14.47 2.83
CA TYR A 62 1.45 -13.81 3.57
C TYR A 62 1.95 -12.44 4.03
N VAL A 63 1.55 -11.39 3.35
CA VAL A 63 2.14 -10.04 3.51
C VAL A 63 1.10 -8.96 3.81
N GLU A 64 -0.20 -9.29 3.74
CA GLU A 64 -1.31 -8.33 3.88
C GLU A 64 -1.04 -7.03 3.09
N ASN A 65 -1.25 -5.87 3.74
CA ASN A 65 -0.94 -4.57 3.14
C ASN A 65 0.52 -4.14 3.35
N GLY A 66 1.29 -4.89 4.15
CA GLY A 66 2.63 -4.50 4.57
C GLY A 66 3.61 -4.38 3.41
N LEU A 67 3.55 -5.29 2.42
CA LEU A 67 4.43 -5.25 1.25
C LEU A 67 4.19 -3.98 0.42
N ILE A 68 2.95 -3.69 0.04
CA ILE A 68 2.61 -2.54 -0.82
C ILE A 68 2.92 -1.23 -0.11
N ASN A 69 2.59 -1.13 1.18
CA ASN A 69 2.93 0.03 1.99
C ASN A 69 4.45 0.23 2.08
N SER A 70 5.22 -0.85 2.25
CA SER A 70 6.69 -0.77 2.33
C SER A 70 7.31 -0.34 1.01
N LEU A 71 6.87 -0.89 -0.12
CA LEU A 71 7.34 -0.46 -1.44
C LEU A 71 7.02 1.02 -1.71
N PHE A 72 5.81 1.47 -1.34
CA PHE A 72 5.44 2.88 -1.40
C PHE A 72 6.34 3.74 -0.52
N GLY A 73 6.54 3.34 0.73
CA GLY A 73 7.37 4.05 1.69
C GLY A 73 8.82 4.20 1.22
N LEU A 74 9.39 3.15 0.61
CA LEU A 74 10.74 3.17 0.06
C LEU A 74 10.83 4.06 -1.19
N LEU A 75 9.91 3.93 -2.14
CA LEU A 75 9.92 4.74 -3.35
C LEU A 75 9.70 6.23 -3.05
N CYS A 76 8.75 6.53 -2.17
CA CYS A 76 8.34 7.88 -1.83
C CYS A 76 9.01 8.44 -0.57
N TRP A 77 10.09 7.82 -0.09
CA TRP A 77 10.77 8.23 1.15
C TRP A 77 11.06 9.72 1.21
N GLU A 78 11.63 10.27 0.16
CA GLU A 78 12.01 11.69 0.11
C GLU A 78 10.79 12.62 0.13
N ALA A 79 9.69 12.21 -0.48
CA ALA A 79 8.46 12.96 -0.44
C ALA A 79 7.83 12.92 0.97
N ILE A 80 7.81 11.74 1.60
CA ILE A 80 7.24 11.53 2.94
C ILE A 80 8.02 12.35 3.98
N PHE A 81 9.37 12.26 3.96
CA PHE A 81 10.25 12.91 4.92
C PHE A 81 10.77 14.29 4.47
N ALA A 82 10.12 14.91 3.47
CA ALA A 82 10.48 16.24 3.02
C ALA A 82 10.40 17.26 4.15
N ALA A 83 11.41 18.15 4.24
CA ALA A 83 11.49 19.20 5.25
C ALA A 83 10.50 20.34 4.94
N ILE A 84 9.22 20.07 5.15
CA ILE A 84 8.13 21.04 4.96
C ILE A 84 7.85 21.74 6.31
N PRO A 85 7.61 23.07 6.34
CA PRO A 85 7.29 23.78 7.57
C PRO A 85 6.13 23.12 8.32
N GLY A 86 6.34 22.80 9.61
CA GLY A 86 5.35 22.15 10.46
C GLY A 86 5.22 20.63 10.31
N ALA A 87 6.03 20.00 9.44
CA ALA A 87 6.04 18.54 9.30
C ALA A 87 6.87 17.84 10.38
N PHE A 88 7.95 18.47 10.85
CA PHE A 88 8.83 17.91 11.87
C PHE A 88 9.16 18.94 12.94
N PHE A 89 9.07 18.57 14.22
CA PHE A 89 9.35 19.44 15.37
C PHE A 89 10.61 19.00 16.12
N HIS A 90 11.06 17.76 15.93
CA HIS A 90 12.31 17.23 16.46
C HIS A 90 12.84 16.08 15.59
N PRO A 91 14.14 15.75 15.68
CA PRO A 91 14.78 14.77 14.79
C PRO A 91 14.35 13.31 15.00
N PHE A 92 13.63 13.02 16.09
CA PHE A 92 13.18 11.64 16.41
C PHE A 92 11.74 11.33 15.96
N HIS A 93 11.14 12.20 15.14
CA HIS A 93 9.83 11.89 14.58
C HIS A 93 9.95 10.73 13.58
N SER A 94 9.21 9.65 13.84
CA SER A 94 9.09 8.49 12.94
C SER A 94 8.19 8.74 11.72
N ALA A 95 7.38 9.80 11.80
CA ALA A 95 6.48 10.23 10.73
C ALA A 95 6.31 11.75 10.76
N PRO A 96 5.99 12.38 9.61
CA PRO A 96 5.63 13.79 9.59
C PRO A 96 4.33 14.06 10.35
N ALA A 97 4.27 15.11 11.14
CA ALA A 97 3.11 15.47 11.95
C ALA A 97 1.86 15.74 11.13
N ASP A 98 2.03 16.14 9.87
CA ASP A 98 0.95 16.40 8.93
C ASP A 98 0.53 15.18 8.08
N LEU A 99 1.03 13.98 8.39
CA LEU A 99 0.77 12.76 7.60
C LEU A 99 -0.73 12.49 7.35
N HIS A 100 -1.56 12.82 8.33
CA HIS A 100 -3.01 12.59 8.25
C HIS A 100 -3.79 13.86 7.87
N SER A 101 -3.12 14.96 7.52
CA SER A 101 -3.79 16.18 7.09
C SER A 101 -4.33 16.03 5.66
N ALA A 102 -5.44 16.72 5.38
CA ALA A 102 -6.10 16.66 4.08
C ALA A 102 -5.23 17.20 2.93
N ASP A 103 -4.27 18.05 3.25
CA ASP A 103 -3.36 18.71 2.30
C ASP A 103 -1.97 18.07 2.23
N PHE A 104 -1.73 16.96 2.94
CA PHE A 104 -0.44 16.26 2.96
C PHE A 104 0.12 15.97 1.56
N ARG A 105 -0.70 15.34 0.70
CA ARG A 105 -0.34 15.06 -0.68
C ARG A 105 -0.10 16.35 -1.48
N GLN A 106 -0.96 17.35 -1.33
CA GLN A 106 -0.87 18.59 -2.09
C GLN A 106 0.39 19.37 -1.77
N ARG A 107 0.79 19.44 -0.50
CA ARG A 107 2.02 20.10 -0.04
C ARG A 107 3.30 19.47 -0.58
N ARG A 108 3.23 18.22 -1.02
CA ARG A 108 4.34 17.39 -1.55
C ARG A 108 4.13 16.96 -2.99
N ALA A 109 3.17 17.57 -3.71
CA ALA A 109 2.71 17.09 -5.00
C ALA A 109 3.85 16.85 -6.00
N ALA A 110 4.75 17.81 -6.18
CA ALA A 110 5.87 17.68 -7.11
C ALA A 110 6.83 16.54 -6.72
N LEU A 111 7.03 16.30 -5.42
CA LEU A 111 7.90 15.21 -4.94
C LEU A 111 7.25 13.85 -5.18
N PHE A 112 5.95 13.71 -4.90
CA PHE A 112 5.23 12.47 -5.21
C PHE A 112 5.18 12.18 -6.70
N GLU A 113 4.94 13.20 -7.54
CA GLU A 113 4.95 13.03 -9.00
C GLU A 113 6.35 12.58 -9.49
N ALA A 114 7.42 13.14 -8.96
CA ALA A 114 8.78 12.70 -9.28
C ALA A 114 9.05 11.24 -8.86
N CYS A 115 8.53 10.82 -7.70
CA CYS A 115 8.66 9.43 -7.25
C CYS A 115 7.84 8.48 -8.14
N LEU A 116 6.58 8.81 -8.42
CA LEU A 116 5.69 7.99 -9.24
C LEU A 116 6.13 7.94 -10.71
N GLY A 117 6.73 9.02 -11.24
CA GLY A 117 7.31 9.06 -12.57
C GLY A 117 8.37 7.98 -12.82
N ARG A 118 9.09 7.54 -11.78
CA ARG A 118 10.06 6.44 -11.89
C ARG A 118 9.44 5.08 -12.23
N LEU A 119 8.12 4.93 -12.02
CA LEU A 119 7.40 3.74 -12.44
C LEU A 119 7.23 3.66 -13.97
N GLU A 120 7.30 4.80 -14.67
CA GLU A 120 7.13 4.87 -16.11
C GLU A 120 8.40 4.45 -16.87
N ASP A 121 9.57 4.81 -16.35
CA ASP A 121 10.87 4.53 -16.96
C ASP A 121 11.57 3.29 -16.37
N GLY A 122 10.96 2.65 -15.37
CA GLY A 122 11.50 1.46 -14.71
C GLY A 122 12.57 1.74 -13.65
N SER A 123 13.01 2.99 -13.46
CA SER A 123 14.06 3.36 -12.49
C SER A 123 13.64 3.18 -11.03
N TYR A 124 12.35 2.92 -10.78
CA TYR A 124 11.83 2.68 -9.44
C TYR A 124 12.49 1.50 -8.74
N ARG A 125 12.87 0.44 -9.49
CA ARG A 125 13.52 -0.75 -8.93
C ARG A 125 14.82 -0.39 -8.23
N ASP A 126 15.70 0.31 -8.93
CA ASP A 126 16.99 0.73 -8.39
C ASP A 126 16.82 1.77 -7.27
N ALA A 127 15.82 2.67 -7.41
CA ALA A 127 15.50 3.64 -6.37
C ALA A 127 15.05 2.96 -5.06
N ILE A 128 14.20 1.95 -5.15
CA ILE A 128 13.72 1.18 -3.99
C ILE A 128 14.88 0.38 -3.37
N ARG A 129 15.71 -0.33 -4.17
CA ARG A 129 16.89 -1.08 -3.69
C ARG A 129 17.88 -0.16 -2.96
N CYS A 130 18.21 0.97 -3.56
CA CYS A 130 19.08 1.95 -2.94
C CYS A 130 18.51 2.44 -1.62
N ARG A 131 17.23 2.80 -1.60
CA ARG A 131 16.55 3.29 -0.42
C ARG A 131 16.44 2.23 0.69
N TYR A 132 16.19 0.98 0.32
CA TYR A 132 16.17 -0.14 1.26
C TYR A 132 17.50 -0.27 2.00
N ARG A 133 18.64 -0.23 1.29
CA ARG A 133 19.98 -0.31 1.89
C ARG A 133 20.30 0.92 2.75
N ASP A 134 20.01 2.12 2.23
CA ASP A 134 20.37 3.38 2.89
C ASP A 134 19.57 3.65 4.17
N LYS A 135 18.32 3.13 4.22
CA LYS A 135 17.36 3.44 5.30
C LYS A 135 17.02 2.23 6.16
N PHE A 136 17.69 1.11 5.95
CA PHE A 136 17.42 -0.12 6.68
C PHE A 136 17.35 0.11 8.19
N GLY A 137 16.27 -0.35 8.83
CA GLY A 137 16.02 -0.23 10.26
C GLY A 137 15.58 1.15 10.74
N LEU A 138 15.53 2.18 9.88
CA LEU A 138 14.98 3.48 10.27
C LEU A 138 13.46 3.43 10.36
N GLN A 139 12.90 4.00 11.42
CA GLN A 139 11.46 4.07 11.61
C GLN A 139 10.78 4.80 10.45
N SER A 140 9.69 4.22 9.97
CA SER A 140 8.88 4.78 8.89
C SER A 140 7.41 4.45 9.12
N PRO A 141 6.49 5.37 8.78
CA PRO A 141 5.07 5.09 8.90
C PRO A 141 4.54 4.10 7.85
N PHE A 142 5.37 3.68 6.88
CA PHE A 142 4.95 2.80 5.79
C PHE A 142 5.82 1.56 5.64
N VAL A 143 7.08 1.56 6.11
CA VAL A 143 8.02 0.45 5.88
C VAL A 143 8.02 -0.49 7.08
N TYR A 144 7.71 -1.74 6.82
CA TYR A 144 7.71 -2.85 7.78
C TYR A 144 8.97 -3.69 7.59
N TRP A 145 10.03 -3.34 8.29
CA TRP A 145 11.33 -3.99 8.16
C TRP A 145 11.32 -5.47 8.55
N GLU A 146 10.46 -5.85 9.49
CA GLU A 146 10.32 -7.25 9.94
C GLU A 146 9.67 -8.14 8.87
N LEU A 147 8.84 -7.54 8.02
CA LEU A 147 8.17 -8.24 6.92
C LEU A 147 9.03 -8.23 5.65
N LEU A 148 9.66 -7.09 5.35
CA LEU A 148 10.32 -6.84 4.08
C LEU A 148 11.79 -7.29 4.14
N GLY A 149 12.03 -8.61 4.03
CA GLY A 149 13.36 -9.15 3.79
C GLY A 149 13.84 -8.87 2.37
N GLU A 150 15.16 -8.99 2.13
CA GLU A 150 15.77 -8.71 0.83
C GLU A 150 15.23 -9.65 -0.27
N GLU A 151 15.00 -10.92 0.06
CA GLU A 151 14.43 -11.90 -0.87
C GLU A 151 13.01 -11.52 -1.32
N LEU A 152 12.12 -11.19 -0.38
CA LEU A 152 10.77 -10.75 -0.69
C LEU A 152 10.77 -9.44 -1.50
N LEU A 153 11.69 -8.52 -1.18
CA LEU A 153 11.85 -7.28 -1.92
C LEU A 153 12.18 -7.54 -3.39
N GLU A 154 13.18 -8.38 -3.66
CA GLU A 154 13.60 -8.68 -5.04
C GLU A 154 12.50 -9.41 -5.82
N GLN A 155 11.86 -10.42 -5.22
CA GLN A 155 10.72 -11.10 -5.83
C GLN A 155 9.57 -10.14 -6.15
N ALA A 156 9.24 -9.23 -5.23
CA ALA A 156 8.20 -8.23 -5.45
C ALA A 156 8.55 -7.26 -6.59
N LEU A 157 9.80 -6.82 -6.67
CA LEU A 157 10.25 -5.92 -7.74
C LEU A 157 10.27 -6.60 -9.11
N ASP A 158 10.49 -7.91 -9.16
CA ASP A 158 10.51 -8.69 -10.41
C ASP A 158 9.07 -9.06 -10.85
N CYS A 159 8.22 -9.45 -9.91
CA CYS A 159 6.89 -10.00 -10.22
C CYS A 159 5.79 -8.93 -10.33
N LEU A 160 5.88 -7.81 -9.59
CA LEU A 160 4.81 -6.82 -9.56
C LEU A 160 4.91 -5.83 -10.72
N PRO A 161 3.90 -5.75 -11.62
CA PRO A 161 3.92 -4.80 -12.72
C PRO A 161 3.89 -3.34 -12.21
N ALA A 162 4.69 -2.47 -12.83
CA ALA A 162 4.75 -1.05 -12.49
C ALA A 162 3.38 -0.36 -12.53
N ALA A 163 2.52 -0.75 -13.50
CA ALA A 163 1.17 -0.22 -13.61
C ALA A 163 0.29 -0.55 -12.39
N HIS A 164 0.44 -1.75 -11.82
CA HIS A 164 -0.27 -2.14 -10.59
C HIS A 164 0.25 -1.36 -9.39
N LEU A 165 1.59 -1.25 -9.25
CA LEU A 165 2.20 -0.44 -8.20
C LEU A 165 1.72 1.00 -8.26
N ARG A 166 1.67 1.60 -9.46
CA ARG A 166 1.16 2.97 -9.66
C ARG A 166 -0.28 3.11 -9.17
N ALA A 167 -1.17 2.21 -9.58
CA ALA A 167 -2.57 2.24 -9.18
C ALA A 167 -2.75 2.14 -7.65
N TRP A 168 -1.99 1.26 -6.99
CA TRP A 168 -2.02 1.13 -5.54
C TRP A 168 -1.44 2.36 -4.82
N PHE A 169 -0.33 2.92 -5.29
CA PHE A 169 0.30 4.08 -4.69
C PHE A 169 -0.56 5.35 -4.84
N GLU A 170 -1.18 5.54 -6.00
CA GLU A 170 -2.14 6.62 -6.20
C GLU A 170 -3.36 6.46 -5.28
N ARG A 171 -3.87 5.23 -5.16
CA ARG A 171 -4.98 4.90 -4.25
C ARG A 171 -4.61 5.17 -2.79
N LEU A 172 -3.40 4.80 -2.36
CA LEU A 172 -2.91 5.07 -1.01
C LEU A 172 -2.82 6.59 -0.75
N LEU A 173 -2.30 7.37 -1.71
CA LEU A 173 -2.17 8.81 -1.63
C LEU A 173 -3.52 9.57 -1.63
N GLU A 174 -4.60 8.97 -2.13
CA GLU A 174 -5.93 9.60 -2.09
C GLU A 174 -6.51 9.67 -0.67
N ASP A 175 -6.25 8.66 0.15
CA ASP A 175 -6.77 8.59 1.51
C ASP A 175 -5.83 7.72 2.38
N ILE A 176 -4.73 8.31 2.83
CA ILE A 176 -3.74 7.60 3.65
C ILE A 176 -4.37 6.98 4.90
N PRO A 177 -5.18 7.71 5.71
CA PRO A 177 -5.78 7.13 6.90
C PRO A 177 -6.74 5.96 6.60
N GLY A 178 -7.53 6.08 5.53
CA GLY A 178 -8.51 5.06 5.15
C GLY A 178 -7.93 3.85 4.42
N ASN A 179 -6.73 3.96 3.86
CA ASN A 179 -6.07 2.89 3.10
C ASN A 179 -4.90 2.24 3.87
N ARG A 180 -4.58 2.74 5.05
CA ARG A 180 -3.59 2.15 5.97
C ARG A 180 -4.18 1.04 6.86
N ALA A 181 -5.32 0.47 6.49
CA ALA A 181 -5.92 -0.61 7.27
C ALA A 181 -4.89 -1.74 7.49
N GLY A 182 -4.63 -2.07 8.76
CA GLY A 182 -3.60 -3.05 9.17
C GLY A 182 -2.28 -2.45 9.66
N LEU A 183 -2.11 -1.11 9.66
CA LEU A 183 -0.98 -0.50 10.35
C LEU A 183 -1.27 -0.42 11.85
N PRO A 184 -0.39 -0.90 12.74
CA PRO A 184 -0.52 -0.60 14.16
C PRO A 184 -0.43 0.92 14.38
N ASP A 185 -1.24 1.42 15.32
CA ASP A 185 -1.22 2.82 15.75
C ASP A 185 0.11 3.20 16.41
#